data_62c7a29c7721568467df74ee242e4718
#
_entry.id   62c7a29c7721568467df74ee242e4718
#
_cell.length_a   1.000
_cell.length_b   1.000
_cell.length_c   1.000
_cell.angle_alpha   90.00
_cell.angle_beta   90.00
_cell.angle_gamma   90.00
#
_symmetry.space_group_name_H-M   'P 1'
#
loop_
_entity.id
_entity.type
_entity.pdbx_description
1 polymer ?
#
loop_
_entity_poly.entity_id
_entity_poly.type
_entity_poly.pdbx_seq_one_letter_code
_entity_poly.pdbx_strand_id
1 'polypeptide(L)'
;LLSQALGMTTADILKHLAQLSRHQLPPDASERVDSAIEARLARELTAIAGVHDAVSSLDLPKAVVSNSRRCRVLASLATTQLEEALGDVPIFTAEQVDNPKPDPAIYRLAAHELGCPPSRCLVVEDSVAGVTAAHAAGMRVIGFVGASHIDDEQPDRLLAAGAWRILPHMRGLRALVDEWQLHLQGQDNNETAQ
;
A
#
# COMPACT_ATOMS: atom_id res chain seq x y z
N LEU A 1 8.26 17.47 5.62
CA LEU A 1 6.85 17.55 6.06
C LEU A 1 5.91 16.79 5.13
N LEU A 2 5.97 17.00 3.80
CA LEU A 2 5.08 16.28 2.86
C LEU A 2 5.44 14.80 2.73
N SER A 3 6.71 14.43 2.76
CA SER A 3 7.15 13.03 2.69
C SER A 3 6.70 12.18 3.89
N GLN A 4 6.49 12.79 5.05
CA GLN A 4 5.97 12.13 6.24
C GLN A 4 4.44 11.91 6.19
N ALA A 5 3.74 12.65 5.35
CA ALA A 5 2.29 12.56 5.18
C ALA A 5 1.86 11.47 4.18
N LEU A 6 2.81 10.89 3.43
CA LEU A 6 2.52 9.81 2.48
C LEU A 6 1.98 8.57 3.21
N GLY A 7 0.88 8.05 2.71
CA GLY A 7 0.21 6.88 3.29
C GLY A 7 -0.70 7.16 4.48
N MET A 8 -0.77 8.41 4.98
CA MET A 8 -1.71 8.82 6.03
C MET A 8 -3.12 9.11 5.45
N THR A 9 -4.13 9.09 6.32
CA THR A 9 -5.46 9.57 5.92
C THR A 9 -5.49 11.10 5.78
N THR A 10 -6.41 11.65 4.97
CA THR A 10 -6.58 13.11 4.86
C THR A 10 -6.83 13.76 6.22
N ALA A 11 -7.63 13.11 7.07
CA ALA A 11 -7.92 13.61 8.42
C ALA A 11 -6.67 13.69 9.30
N ASP A 12 -5.79 12.68 9.26
CA ASP A 12 -4.55 12.67 10.05
C ASP A 12 -3.56 13.72 9.55
N ILE A 13 -3.46 13.90 8.23
CA ILE A 13 -2.64 14.97 7.63
C ILE A 13 -3.11 16.34 8.09
N LEU A 14 -4.42 16.61 8.03
CA LEU A 14 -4.99 17.88 8.44
C LEU A 14 -4.84 18.11 9.95
N LYS A 15 -5.02 17.07 10.77
CA LYS A 15 -4.78 17.14 12.22
C LYS A 15 -3.33 17.48 12.52
N HIS A 16 -2.39 16.86 11.83
CA HIS A 16 -0.97 17.16 11.98
C HIS A 16 -0.63 18.60 11.56
N LEU A 17 -1.16 19.07 10.44
CA LEU A 17 -0.99 20.44 9.97
C LEU A 17 -1.62 21.46 10.93
N ALA A 18 -2.78 21.15 11.51
CA ALA A 18 -3.43 22.02 12.50
C ALA A 18 -2.58 22.17 13.78
N GLN A 19 -1.86 21.12 14.20
CA GLN A 19 -0.95 21.17 15.34
C GLN A 19 0.28 22.06 15.07
N LEU A 20 0.75 22.13 13.82
CA LEU A 20 1.89 22.93 13.40
C LEU A 20 1.50 24.37 13.05
N SER A 21 0.22 24.62 12.78
CA SER A 21 -0.31 25.92 12.39
C SER A 21 -0.90 26.67 13.58
N ARG A 22 -0.75 28.00 13.59
CA ARG A 22 -1.47 28.87 14.55
C ARG A 22 -2.90 29.16 14.11
N HIS A 23 -3.33 28.67 12.93
CA HIS A 23 -4.65 28.91 12.37
C HIS A 23 -5.53 27.67 12.57
N GLN A 24 -6.77 27.91 12.99
CA GLN A 24 -7.77 26.85 13.00
C GLN A 24 -8.20 26.55 11.57
N LEU A 25 -8.26 25.24 11.24
CA LEU A 25 -8.80 24.81 9.97
C LEU A 25 -10.32 24.97 9.97
N PRO A 26 -10.94 25.34 8.84
CA PRO A 26 -12.40 25.33 8.70
C PRO A 26 -12.99 23.96 9.02
N PRO A 27 -14.22 23.87 9.55
CA PRO A 27 -14.86 22.57 9.85
C PRO A 27 -14.98 21.64 8.63
N ASP A 28 -15.12 22.23 7.44
CA ASP A 28 -15.25 21.52 6.15
C ASP A 28 -13.88 21.29 5.44
N ALA A 29 -12.75 21.55 6.10
CA ALA A 29 -11.43 21.46 5.48
C ALA A 29 -11.15 20.06 4.91
N SER A 30 -11.53 19.01 5.62
CA SER A 30 -11.34 17.63 5.16
C SER A 30 -12.12 17.34 3.88
N GLU A 31 -13.39 17.70 3.84
CA GLU A 31 -14.27 17.50 2.67
C GLU A 31 -13.77 18.28 1.45
N ARG A 32 -13.32 19.51 1.65
CA ARG A 32 -12.79 20.35 0.58
C ARG A 32 -11.49 19.79 0.00
N VAL A 33 -10.59 19.30 0.87
CA VAL A 33 -9.34 18.68 0.44
C VAL A 33 -9.63 17.37 -0.29
N ASP A 34 -10.51 16.53 0.26
CA ASP A 34 -10.91 15.27 -0.40
C ASP A 34 -11.52 15.52 -1.78
N SER A 35 -12.45 16.47 -1.90
CA SER A 35 -13.07 16.83 -3.19
C SER A 35 -12.04 17.36 -4.19
N ALA A 36 -11.08 18.17 -3.75
CA ALA A 36 -10.03 18.68 -4.61
C ALA A 36 -9.08 17.55 -5.09
N ILE A 37 -8.74 16.60 -4.21
CA ILE A 37 -7.95 15.42 -4.57
C ILE A 37 -8.70 14.57 -5.58
N GLU A 38 -9.97 14.26 -5.35
CA GLU A 38 -10.79 13.44 -6.25
C GLU A 38 -10.93 14.06 -7.63
N ALA A 39 -11.19 15.38 -7.70
CA ALA A 39 -11.27 16.11 -8.96
C ALA A 39 -9.93 16.09 -9.72
N ARG A 40 -8.82 16.12 -9.03
CA ARG A 40 -7.48 16.04 -9.63
C ARG A 40 -7.16 14.64 -10.12
N LEU A 41 -7.41 13.62 -9.30
CA LEU A 41 -7.20 12.22 -9.66
C LEU A 41 -8.01 11.84 -10.91
N ALA A 42 -9.26 12.25 -11.01
CA ALA A 42 -10.08 11.98 -12.19
C ALA A 42 -9.52 12.52 -13.49
N ARG A 43 -8.69 13.58 -13.46
CA ARG A 43 -8.11 14.22 -14.64
C ARG A 43 -6.67 13.84 -14.94
N GLU A 44 -5.89 13.58 -13.89
CA GLU A 44 -4.43 13.53 -14.00
C GLU A 44 -3.84 12.18 -13.57
N LEU A 45 -4.67 11.28 -12.98
CA LEU A 45 -4.17 9.99 -12.52
C LEU A 45 -3.79 9.09 -13.70
N THR A 46 -2.58 8.57 -13.65
CA THR A 46 -2.09 7.58 -14.61
C THR A 46 -1.58 6.35 -13.86
N ALA A 47 -1.69 5.18 -14.48
CA ALA A 47 -1.13 3.96 -13.92
C ALA A 47 0.40 4.03 -13.88
N ILE A 48 0.99 3.39 -12.87
CA ILE A 48 2.45 3.19 -12.82
C ILE A 48 2.87 2.33 -14.02
N ALA A 49 3.97 2.74 -14.68
CA ALA A 49 4.47 2.05 -15.86
C ALA A 49 4.73 0.55 -15.58
N GLY A 50 4.15 -0.31 -16.42
CA GLY A 50 4.30 -1.76 -16.34
C GLY A 50 3.48 -2.45 -15.23
N VAL A 51 2.62 -1.72 -14.50
CA VAL A 51 1.85 -2.32 -13.39
C VAL A 51 0.80 -3.33 -13.91
N HIS A 52 0.16 -3.08 -15.05
CA HIS A 52 -0.80 -4.00 -15.66
C HIS A 52 -0.17 -5.37 -15.94
N ASP A 53 0.96 -5.38 -16.65
CA ASP A 53 1.69 -6.60 -16.98
C ASP A 53 2.19 -7.31 -15.71
N ALA A 54 2.73 -6.55 -14.76
CA ALA A 54 3.25 -7.08 -13.51
C ALA A 54 2.16 -7.81 -12.72
N VAL A 55 0.99 -7.17 -12.56
CA VAL A 55 -0.13 -7.74 -11.78
C VAL A 55 -0.79 -8.91 -12.51
N SER A 56 -1.01 -8.81 -13.84
CA SER A 56 -1.61 -9.86 -14.65
C SER A 56 -0.72 -11.11 -14.77
N SER A 57 0.60 -10.95 -14.69
CA SER A 57 1.55 -12.07 -14.78
C SER A 57 1.59 -12.95 -13.52
N LEU A 58 1.02 -12.50 -12.40
CA LEU A 58 1.03 -13.22 -11.14
C LEU A 58 -0.25 -14.06 -10.99
N ASP A 59 -0.11 -15.37 -11.01
CA ASP A 59 -1.19 -16.32 -10.70
C ASP A 59 -1.20 -16.63 -9.19
N LEU A 60 -1.52 -15.59 -8.40
CA LEU A 60 -1.60 -15.63 -6.94
C LEU A 60 -2.86 -14.91 -6.49
N PRO A 61 -3.48 -15.31 -5.36
CA PRO A 61 -4.52 -14.50 -4.73
C PRO A 61 -4.00 -13.10 -4.43
N LYS A 62 -4.81 -12.09 -4.74
CA LYS A 62 -4.44 -10.68 -4.61
C LYS A 62 -5.48 -9.93 -3.82
N ALA A 63 -5.07 -8.82 -3.20
CA ALA A 63 -5.96 -7.86 -2.57
C ALA A 63 -5.39 -6.45 -2.71
N VAL A 64 -6.27 -5.45 -2.67
CA VAL A 64 -5.89 -4.04 -2.56
C VAL A 64 -6.07 -3.58 -1.13
N VAL A 65 -5.04 -2.94 -0.55
CA VAL A 65 -5.05 -2.44 0.84
C VAL A 65 -4.66 -0.96 0.86
N SER A 66 -5.54 -0.08 1.29
CA SER A 66 -5.34 1.38 1.21
C SER A 66 -5.86 2.12 2.44
N ASN A 67 -5.18 3.22 2.81
CA ASN A 67 -5.70 4.20 3.78
C ASN A 67 -6.72 5.17 3.16
N SER A 68 -6.87 5.16 1.84
CA SER A 68 -7.89 5.96 1.15
C SER A 68 -9.29 5.39 1.36
N ARG A 69 -10.31 6.25 1.21
CA ARG A 69 -11.71 5.80 1.21
C ARG A 69 -11.98 4.85 0.04
N ARG A 70 -12.87 3.90 0.24
CA ARG A 70 -13.22 2.88 -0.75
C ARG A 70 -13.65 3.48 -2.09
N CYS A 71 -14.48 4.52 -2.07
CA CYS A 71 -14.92 5.21 -3.30
C CYS A 71 -13.73 5.75 -4.11
N ARG A 72 -12.72 6.32 -3.44
CA ARG A 72 -11.50 6.82 -4.09
C ARG A 72 -10.67 5.68 -4.68
N VAL A 73 -10.52 4.57 -3.98
CA VAL A 73 -9.78 3.39 -4.49
C VAL A 73 -10.47 2.88 -5.75
N LEU A 74 -11.78 2.67 -5.73
CA LEU A 74 -12.54 2.21 -6.89
C LEU A 74 -12.43 3.16 -8.08
N ALA A 75 -12.61 4.47 -7.85
CA ALA A 75 -12.46 5.48 -8.91
C ALA A 75 -11.03 5.50 -9.50
N SER A 76 -9.99 5.30 -8.66
CA SER A 76 -8.61 5.25 -9.12
C SER A 76 -8.34 4.00 -9.96
N LEU A 77 -8.83 2.83 -9.56
CA LEU A 77 -8.70 1.59 -10.31
C LEU A 77 -9.39 1.68 -11.67
N ALA A 78 -10.60 2.25 -11.72
CA ALA A 78 -11.34 2.47 -12.95
C ALA A 78 -10.61 3.47 -13.88
N THR A 79 -10.17 4.62 -13.35
CA THR A 79 -9.45 5.64 -14.12
C THR A 79 -8.17 5.09 -14.74
N THR A 80 -7.47 4.20 -14.04
CA THR A 80 -6.22 3.59 -14.49
C THR A 80 -6.41 2.24 -15.20
N GLN A 81 -7.65 1.75 -15.34
CA GLN A 81 -8.00 0.44 -15.92
C GLN A 81 -7.34 -0.75 -15.19
N LEU A 82 -6.90 -0.55 -13.95
CA LEU A 82 -6.29 -1.62 -13.14
C LEU A 82 -7.31 -2.66 -12.65
N GLU A 83 -8.58 -2.35 -12.65
CA GLU A 83 -9.65 -3.31 -12.33
C GLU A 83 -9.65 -4.51 -13.28
N GLU A 84 -9.33 -4.31 -14.57
CA GLU A 84 -9.22 -5.40 -15.55
C GLU A 84 -8.02 -6.32 -15.25
N ALA A 85 -6.88 -5.75 -14.87
CA ALA A 85 -5.66 -6.51 -14.55
C ALA A 85 -5.74 -7.25 -13.21
N LEU A 86 -6.44 -6.66 -12.24
CA LEU A 86 -6.63 -7.24 -10.91
C LEU A 86 -7.76 -8.29 -10.89
N GLY A 87 -8.81 -8.09 -11.70
CA GLY A 87 -10.03 -8.88 -11.63
C GLY A 87 -10.86 -8.57 -10.37
N ASP A 88 -11.67 -9.52 -9.93
CA ASP A 88 -12.52 -9.39 -8.74
C ASP A 88 -11.70 -9.67 -7.47
N VAL A 89 -10.83 -8.74 -7.11
CA VAL A 89 -10.01 -8.84 -5.89
C VAL A 89 -10.65 -8.10 -4.72
N PRO A 90 -10.54 -8.61 -3.48
CA PRO A 90 -11.01 -7.89 -2.30
C PRO A 90 -10.24 -6.58 -2.10
N ILE A 91 -10.97 -5.54 -1.68
CA ILE A 91 -10.43 -4.21 -1.40
C ILE A 91 -10.65 -3.89 0.07
N PHE A 92 -9.55 -3.64 0.78
CA PHE A 92 -9.53 -3.26 2.18
C PHE A 92 -9.12 -1.80 2.32
N THR A 93 -9.90 -1.04 3.09
CA THR A 93 -9.69 0.39 3.28
C THR A 93 -9.71 0.76 4.76
N ALA A 94 -9.18 1.95 5.10
CA ALA A 94 -9.15 2.45 6.47
C ALA A 94 -10.54 2.50 7.13
N GLU A 95 -11.62 2.55 6.33
CA GLU A 95 -13.00 2.56 6.82
C GLU A 95 -13.44 1.23 7.49
N GLN A 96 -12.66 0.17 7.33
CA GLN A 96 -12.97 -1.18 7.86
C GLN A 96 -12.23 -1.50 9.16
N VAL A 97 -11.40 -0.59 9.67
CA VAL A 97 -10.58 -0.78 10.88
C VAL A 97 -10.64 0.45 11.78
N ASP A 98 -10.47 0.26 13.08
CA ASP A 98 -10.47 1.36 14.04
C ASP A 98 -9.22 2.25 13.90
N ASN A 99 -8.10 1.66 13.56
CA ASN A 99 -6.83 2.36 13.40
C ASN A 99 -6.28 2.13 11.98
N PRO A 100 -6.06 3.22 11.19
CA PRO A 100 -5.44 3.12 9.88
C PRO A 100 -3.93 2.84 9.98
N LYS A 101 -3.28 2.55 8.82
CA LYS A 101 -1.81 2.47 8.76
C LYS A 101 -1.18 3.71 9.41
N PRO A 102 -0.16 3.57 10.28
CA PRO A 102 0.75 2.44 10.42
C PRO A 102 0.29 1.31 11.35
N ASP A 103 -0.93 1.31 11.86
CA ASP A 103 -1.46 0.16 12.62
C ASP A 103 -1.59 -1.07 11.70
N PRO A 104 -1.23 -2.29 12.17
CA PRO A 104 -1.27 -3.51 11.36
C PRO A 104 -2.68 -4.05 11.10
N ALA A 105 -3.74 -3.49 11.70
CA ALA A 105 -5.10 -4.04 11.69
C ALA A 105 -5.61 -4.33 10.28
N ILE A 106 -5.43 -3.41 9.33
CA ILE A 106 -5.92 -3.57 7.95
C ILE A 106 -5.24 -4.72 7.20
N TYR A 107 -3.94 -4.95 7.45
CA TYR A 107 -3.20 -6.06 6.84
C TYR A 107 -3.57 -7.40 7.48
N ARG A 108 -3.80 -7.44 8.80
CA ARG A 108 -4.30 -8.63 9.49
C ARG A 108 -5.71 -9.00 9.01
N LEU A 109 -6.57 -8.00 8.81
CA LEU A 109 -7.90 -8.19 8.21
C LEU A 109 -7.78 -8.79 6.81
N ALA A 110 -6.94 -8.22 5.95
CA ALA A 110 -6.73 -8.71 4.59
C ALA A 110 -6.22 -10.17 4.58
N ALA A 111 -5.26 -10.51 5.41
CA ALA A 111 -4.75 -11.87 5.54
C ALA A 111 -5.83 -12.86 6.00
N HIS A 112 -6.63 -12.47 7.00
CA HIS A 112 -7.76 -13.26 7.51
C HIS A 112 -8.78 -13.55 6.41
N GLU A 113 -9.22 -12.53 5.69
CA GLU A 113 -10.23 -12.65 4.62
C GLU A 113 -9.71 -13.45 3.41
N LEU A 114 -8.41 -13.39 3.13
CA LEU A 114 -7.77 -14.23 2.11
C LEU A 114 -7.50 -15.67 2.59
N GLY A 115 -7.77 -15.99 3.86
CA GLY A 115 -7.47 -17.30 4.44
C GLY A 115 -5.97 -17.63 4.42
N CYS A 116 -5.09 -16.63 4.46
CA CYS A 116 -3.65 -16.79 4.36
C CYS A 116 -2.96 -16.29 5.64
N PRO A 117 -2.07 -17.07 6.27
CA PRO A 117 -1.31 -16.56 7.42
C PRO A 117 -0.41 -15.39 6.99
N PRO A 118 -0.25 -14.35 7.83
CA PRO A 118 0.56 -13.18 7.50
C PRO A 118 1.99 -13.51 7.04
N SER A 119 2.62 -14.52 7.62
CA SER A 119 3.97 -14.98 7.23
C SER A 119 4.07 -15.49 5.78
N ARG A 120 2.93 -15.85 5.18
CA ARG A 120 2.81 -16.28 3.78
C ARG A 120 2.18 -15.20 2.89
N CYS A 121 2.14 -13.95 3.34
CA CYS A 121 1.70 -12.80 2.56
C CYS A 121 2.90 -11.95 2.14
N LEU A 122 2.88 -11.50 0.89
CA LEU A 122 3.82 -10.54 0.34
C LEU A 122 3.08 -9.23 0.06
N VAL A 123 3.62 -8.12 0.52
CA VAL A 123 3.05 -6.79 0.34
C VAL A 123 3.96 -5.95 -0.53
N VAL A 124 3.38 -5.14 -1.42
CA VAL A 124 4.09 -4.08 -2.17
C VAL A 124 3.55 -2.75 -1.67
N GLU A 125 4.42 -1.90 -1.14
CA GLU A 125 4.08 -0.63 -0.51
C GLU A 125 5.10 0.46 -0.85
N ASP A 126 4.62 1.71 -0.97
CA ASP A 126 5.45 2.89 -1.28
C ASP A 126 5.60 3.86 -0.10
N SER A 127 4.84 3.67 0.97
CA SER A 127 4.80 4.54 2.14
C SER A 127 5.45 3.90 3.37
N VAL A 128 6.13 4.72 4.18
CA VAL A 128 6.67 4.29 5.48
C VAL A 128 5.57 3.75 6.38
N ALA A 129 4.40 4.41 6.41
CA ALA A 129 3.26 3.96 7.21
C ALA A 129 2.75 2.58 6.78
N GLY A 130 2.67 2.32 5.46
CA GLY A 130 2.24 1.05 4.93
C GLY A 130 3.24 -0.07 5.17
N VAL A 131 4.54 0.19 4.94
CA VAL A 131 5.60 -0.78 5.24
C VAL A 131 5.61 -1.14 6.73
N THR A 132 5.52 -0.13 7.62
CA THR A 132 5.46 -0.35 9.08
C THR A 132 4.27 -1.22 9.45
N ALA A 133 3.08 -0.92 8.92
CA ALA A 133 1.86 -1.68 9.21
C ALA A 133 1.95 -3.14 8.74
N ALA A 134 2.40 -3.38 7.50
CA ALA A 134 2.54 -4.72 6.94
C ALA A 134 3.62 -5.53 7.66
N HIS A 135 4.76 -4.91 7.97
CA HIS A 135 5.83 -5.54 8.75
C HIS A 135 5.36 -5.92 10.16
N ALA A 136 4.66 -5.02 10.85
CA ALA A 136 4.07 -5.27 12.17
C ALA A 136 2.94 -6.32 12.14
N ALA A 137 2.30 -6.54 10.99
CA ALA A 137 1.37 -7.64 10.78
C ALA A 137 2.07 -9.01 10.62
N GLY A 138 3.40 -9.05 10.47
CA GLY A 138 4.19 -10.25 10.23
C GLY A 138 4.31 -10.65 8.76
N MET A 139 4.07 -9.71 7.85
CA MET A 139 4.15 -9.94 6.40
C MET A 139 5.54 -9.60 5.85
N ARG A 140 5.89 -10.18 4.70
CA ARG A 140 7.05 -9.78 3.92
C ARG A 140 6.69 -8.55 3.08
N VAL A 141 7.57 -7.54 3.06
CA VAL A 141 7.25 -6.27 2.39
C VAL A 141 8.29 -5.92 1.34
N ILE A 142 7.84 -5.58 0.14
CA ILE A 142 8.64 -4.95 -0.92
C ILE A 142 8.33 -3.45 -0.88
N GLY A 143 9.35 -2.61 -0.71
CA GLY A 143 9.23 -1.16 -0.79
C GLY A 143 9.29 -0.69 -2.25
N PHE A 144 8.20 -0.14 -2.77
CA PHE A 144 8.15 0.38 -4.14
C PHE A 144 8.57 1.86 -4.18
N VAL A 145 9.51 2.19 -5.07
CA VAL A 145 10.05 3.55 -5.20
C VAL A 145 9.95 4.11 -6.63
N GLY A 146 9.16 3.49 -7.49
CA GLY A 146 8.99 3.92 -8.88
C GLY A 146 7.89 4.96 -9.11
N ALA A 147 7.27 5.52 -8.06
CA ALA A 147 6.27 6.57 -8.19
C ALA A 147 6.92 7.95 -8.31
N SER A 148 6.27 8.87 -9.04
CA SER A 148 6.82 10.20 -9.38
C SER A 148 7.03 11.15 -8.18
N HIS A 149 6.41 10.85 -7.04
CA HIS A 149 6.51 11.67 -5.81
C HIS A 149 7.62 11.18 -4.86
N ILE A 150 8.35 10.14 -5.22
CA ILE A 150 9.40 9.52 -4.39
C ILE A 150 10.68 10.35 -4.49
N ASP A 151 11.29 10.66 -3.35
CA ASP A 151 12.59 11.30 -3.24
C ASP A 151 13.73 10.27 -3.06
N ASP A 152 14.98 10.72 -3.19
CA ASP A 152 16.17 9.86 -3.14
C ASP A 152 16.38 9.16 -1.78
N GLU A 153 15.81 9.67 -0.70
CA GLU A 153 15.93 9.08 0.64
C GLU A 153 14.83 8.03 0.94
N GLN A 154 13.80 7.93 0.10
CA GLN A 154 12.68 7.02 0.33
C GLN A 154 13.11 5.54 0.40
N PRO A 155 14.03 5.03 -0.43
CA PRO A 155 14.47 3.64 -0.31
C PRO A 155 14.99 3.30 1.09
N ASP A 156 15.84 4.17 1.66
CA ASP A 156 16.41 3.97 3.01
C ASP A 156 15.34 4.04 4.09
N ARG A 157 14.37 4.95 3.96
CA ARG A 157 13.24 5.03 4.89
C ARG A 157 12.36 3.78 4.85
N LEU A 158 12.10 3.22 3.67
CA LEU A 158 11.31 1.99 3.54
C LEU A 158 12.07 0.78 4.11
N LEU A 159 13.38 0.68 3.87
CA LEU A 159 14.23 -0.36 4.47
C LEU A 159 14.24 -0.24 6.00
N ALA A 160 14.41 0.96 6.54
CA ALA A 160 14.37 1.22 7.98
C ALA A 160 13.01 0.88 8.61
N ALA A 161 11.92 1.03 7.86
CA ALA A 161 10.56 0.66 8.28
C ALA A 161 10.28 -0.85 8.24
N GLY A 162 11.17 -1.67 7.65
CA GLY A 162 11.04 -3.12 7.59
C GLY A 162 10.82 -3.71 6.20
N ALA A 163 11.01 -2.93 5.13
CA ALA A 163 10.97 -3.50 3.79
C ALA A 163 12.14 -4.50 3.59
N TRP A 164 11.81 -5.64 3.01
CA TRP A 164 12.78 -6.71 2.72
C TRP A 164 13.62 -6.39 1.48
N ARG A 165 12.99 -5.82 0.46
CA ARG A 165 13.60 -5.43 -0.82
C ARG A 165 13.03 -4.12 -1.30
N ILE A 166 13.77 -3.42 -2.15
CA ILE A 166 13.32 -2.22 -2.86
C ILE A 166 13.03 -2.57 -4.32
N LEU A 167 11.90 -2.11 -4.81
CA LEU A 167 11.43 -2.29 -6.18
C LEU A 167 11.37 -0.93 -6.90
N PRO A 168 12.33 -0.60 -7.78
CA PRO A 168 12.32 0.67 -8.51
C PRO A 168 11.36 0.69 -9.70
N HIS A 169 11.04 -0.48 -10.28
CA HIS A 169 10.17 -0.60 -11.45
C HIS A 169 9.31 -1.85 -11.38
N MET A 170 8.02 -1.74 -11.73
CA MET A 170 7.07 -2.87 -11.67
C MET A 170 7.51 -4.09 -12.49
N ARG A 171 8.28 -3.92 -13.56
CA ARG A 171 8.87 -5.05 -14.32
C ARG A 171 9.74 -6.00 -13.49
N GLY A 172 10.26 -5.54 -12.35
CA GLY A 172 11.06 -6.37 -11.43
C GLY A 172 10.22 -7.17 -10.43
N LEU A 173 8.90 -6.93 -10.35
CA LEU A 173 8.05 -7.54 -9.33
C LEU A 173 8.05 -9.06 -9.41
N ARG A 174 7.94 -9.64 -10.60
CA ARG A 174 7.90 -11.11 -10.79
C ARG A 174 9.14 -11.78 -10.21
N ALA A 175 10.33 -11.24 -10.45
CA ALA A 175 11.57 -11.81 -9.91
C ALA A 175 11.61 -11.81 -8.37
N LEU A 176 11.10 -10.74 -7.73
CA LEU A 176 11.00 -10.67 -6.27
C LEU A 176 9.95 -11.61 -5.70
N VAL A 177 8.85 -11.82 -6.41
CA VAL A 177 7.83 -12.82 -6.04
C VAL A 177 8.43 -14.23 -6.12
N ASP A 178 9.14 -14.57 -7.17
CA ASP A 178 9.80 -15.87 -7.34
C ASP A 178 10.86 -16.09 -6.23
N GLU A 179 11.67 -15.08 -5.90
CA GLU A 179 12.62 -15.12 -4.78
C GLU A 179 11.92 -15.38 -3.45
N TRP A 180 10.81 -14.70 -3.19
CA TRP A 180 10.01 -14.88 -1.98
C TRP A 180 9.41 -16.29 -1.90
N GLN A 181 8.85 -16.82 -2.98
CA GLN A 181 8.29 -18.17 -3.01
C GLN A 181 9.35 -19.26 -2.73
N LEU A 182 10.57 -19.10 -3.24
CA LEU A 182 11.69 -20.00 -2.92
C LEU A 182 12.02 -20.00 -1.42
N HIS A 183 11.99 -18.83 -0.77
CA HIS A 183 12.20 -18.72 0.67
C HIS A 183 11.12 -19.46 1.48
N LEU A 184 9.85 -19.36 1.07
CA LEU A 184 8.76 -20.10 1.72
C LEU A 184 8.93 -21.60 1.64
N GLN A 185 9.29 -22.13 0.46
CA GLN A 185 9.54 -23.56 0.26
C GLN A 185 10.71 -24.07 1.12
N GLY A 186 11.75 -23.26 1.30
CA GLY A 186 12.87 -23.60 2.17
C GLY A 186 12.50 -23.68 3.65
N GLN A 187 11.54 -22.85 4.10
CA GLN A 187 11.03 -22.90 5.47
C GLN A 187 10.16 -24.13 5.71
N ASP A 188 9.22 -24.42 4.80
CA ASP A 188 8.32 -25.59 4.88
C ASP A 188 9.12 -26.91 4.94
N ASN A 189 10.23 -27.03 4.18
CA ASN A 189 11.11 -28.21 4.20
C ASN A 189 11.87 -28.40 5.50
N ASN A 190 12.23 -27.31 6.19
CA ASN A 190 12.93 -27.37 7.47
C ASN A 190 12.01 -27.72 8.65
N GLU A 191 10.74 -27.29 8.59
CA GLU A 191 9.73 -27.66 9.61
C GLU A 191 9.29 -29.12 9.51
N THR A 192 9.34 -29.70 8.31
CA THR A 192 8.97 -31.12 8.09
C THR A 192 10.10 -32.10 8.42
N ALA A 193 11.32 -31.59 8.62
CA ALA A 193 12.52 -32.39 8.93
C ALA A 193 12.85 -32.45 10.43
N GLN A 194 12.03 -31.85 11.29
CA GLN A 194 12.11 -31.91 12.77
C GLN A 194 10.99 -32.77 13.34
#